data_123ccd7e682c898052ac6711563343c8
#
_entry.id   123ccd7e682c898052ac6711563343c8
#
_cell.length_a   1.000
_cell.length_b   1.000
_cell.length_c   1.000
_cell.angle_alpha   90.00
_cell.angle_beta   90.00
_cell.angle_gamma   90.00
#
_symmetry.space_group_name_H-M   'P 1'
#
loop_
_entity.id
_entity.type
_entity.pdbx_description
1 polymer ?
#
loop_
_entity_poly.entity_id
_entity_poly.type
_entity_poly.pdbx_seq_one_letter_code
_entity_poly.pdbx_strand_id
1 'polypeptide(L)'
;MIEFKSIKKSLFLIFFLIFFLAGCQKDVENSTPAEPVSESELMLGTVCRISLYDNISEEAFDAAFARIDEIEQEMSVNIETSEISRINEAAGSDTPITVTQDTFTVVEKSLEIAQQSDGIFDPTIGTLVRMWGIGSDDARIPSEDEIAYGLS
;
A
#
# COMPACT_ATOMS: atom_id res chain seq x y z
N MET A 1 -9.16 -38.63 -71.38
CA MET A 1 -9.71 -39.25 -70.15
C MET A 1 -8.95 -38.55 -68.99
N ILE A 2 -9.46 -37.38 -68.57
CA ILE A 2 -8.80 -36.57 -67.58
C ILE A 2 -9.07 -37.18 -66.19
N GLU A 3 -8.00 -37.45 -65.48
CA GLU A 3 -7.98 -38.28 -64.25
C GLU A 3 -8.86 -37.71 -63.14
N PHE A 4 -10.02 -38.28 -62.95
CA PHE A 4 -10.95 -38.07 -61.85
C PHE A 4 -10.30 -38.26 -60.45
N LYS A 5 -9.13 -38.87 -60.40
CA LYS A 5 -8.34 -39.17 -59.19
C LYS A 5 -7.60 -37.94 -58.64
N SER A 6 -7.23 -36.98 -59.54
CA SER A 6 -6.52 -35.75 -59.13
C SER A 6 -7.47 -34.74 -58.51
N ILE A 7 -8.70 -34.62 -59.01
CA ILE A 7 -9.72 -33.71 -58.50
C ILE A 7 -10.15 -34.10 -57.09
N LYS A 8 -10.30 -35.39 -56.79
CA LYS A 8 -10.67 -35.82 -55.43
C LYS A 8 -9.56 -35.55 -54.39
N LYS A 9 -8.30 -35.65 -54.76
CA LYS A 9 -7.18 -35.29 -53.88
C LYS A 9 -7.11 -33.80 -53.63
N SER A 10 -7.33 -32.96 -54.65
CA SER A 10 -7.35 -31.51 -54.52
C SER A 10 -8.53 -31.04 -53.66
N LEU A 11 -9.71 -31.62 -53.85
CA LEU A 11 -10.89 -31.32 -53.04
C LEU A 11 -10.73 -31.71 -51.58
N PHE A 12 -10.07 -32.83 -51.29
CA PHE A 12 -9.76 -33.27 -49.92
C PHE A 12 -8.75 -32.38 -49.25
N LEU A 13 -7.76 -31.84 -49.97
CA LEU A 13 -6.77 -30.91 -49.44
C LEU A 13 -7.38 -29.58 -49.13
N ILE A 14 -8.30 -29.07 -49.96
CA ILE A 14 -9.03 -27.81 -49.72
C ILE A 14 -9.95 -27.97 -48.50
N PHE A 15 -10.63 -29.10 -48.36
CA PHE A 15 -11.49 -29.37 -47.21
C PHE A 15 -10.68 -29.43 -45.90
N PHE A 16 -9.49 -30.03 -45.94
CA PHE A 16 -8.59 -30.08 -44.79
C PHE A 16 -8.01 -28.70 -44.41
N LEU A 17 -7.75 -27.86 -45.42
CA LEU A 17 -7.26 -26.50 -45.20
C LEU A 17 -8.32 -25.61 -44.55
N ILE A 18 -9.59 -25.75 -44.92
CA ILE A 18 -10.72 -25.01 -44.34
C ILE A 18 -10.94 -25.41 -42.88
N PHE A 19 -10.69 -26.70 -42.52
CA PHE A 19 -10.83 -27.16 -41.15
C PHE A 19 -9.76 -26.61 -40.22
N PHE A 20 -8.57 -26.28 -40.74
CA PHE A 20 -7.50 -25.65 -39.98
C PHE A 20 -7.71 -24.15 -39.75
N LEU A 21 -8.53 -23.49 -40.57
CA LEU A 21 -8.86 -22.07 -40.42
C LEU A 21 -10.02 -21.80 -39.42
N ALA A 22 -10.77 -22.85 -39.05
CA ALA A 22 -11.87 -22.77 -38.10
C ALA A 22 -11.44 -23.00 -36.64
N GLY A 23 -10.17 -23.29 -36.40
CA GLY A 23 -9.63 -23.49 -35.05
C GLY A 23 -8.93 -22.25 -34.51
N CYS A 24 -9.50 -21.67 -33.47
CA CYS A 24 -9.05 -20.55 -32.64
C CYS A 24 -9.64 -19.20 -32.96
N GLN A 25 -10.96 -19.07 -32.90
CA GLN A 25 -11.53 -17.91 -32.23
C GLN A 25 -11.54 -18.24 -30.73
N LYS A 26 -10.47 -17.92 -30.01
CA LYS A 26 -10.60 -17.55 -28.63
C LYS A 26 -11.36 -16.25 -28.67
N ASP A 27 -12.58 -16.27 -28.17
CA ASP A 27 -13.24 -15.06 -27.71
C ASP A 27 -12.29 -14.44 -26.68
N VAL A 28 -11.47 -13.48 -27.13
CA VAL A 28 -10.88 -12.52 -26.22
C VAL A 28 -12.10 -11.74 -25.76
N GLU A 29 -12.64 -12.18 -24.63
CA GLU A 29 -13.56 -11.38 -23.85
C GLU A 29 -12.82 -10.07 -23.63
N ASN A 30 -13.14 -9.09 -24.45
CA ASN A 30 -12.65 -7.73 -24.35
C ASN A 30 -13.41 -7.12 -23.16
N SER A 31 -13.13 -7.67 -21.98
CA SER A 31 -13.55 -7.04 -20.74
C SER A 31 -12.78 -5.72 -20.69
N THR A 32 -13.40 -4.66 -21.15
CA THR A 32 -12.98 -3.31 -20.76
C THR A 32 -12.83 -3.36 -19.25
N PRO A 33 -11.66 -3.03 -18.69
CA PRO A 33 -11.50 -3.01 -17.25
C PRO A 33 -12.65 -2.17 -16.68
N ALA A 34 -13.42 -2.72 -15.77
CA ALA A 34 -14.48 -1.96 -15.13
C ALA A 34 -13.85 -0.70 -14.53
N GLU A 35 -14.46 0.46 -14.77
CA GLU A 35 -13.98 1.69 -14.12
C GLU A 35 -14.09 1.49 -12.61
N PRO A 36 -13.03 1.79 -11.84
CA PRO A 36 -13.05 1.61 -10.40
C PRO A 36 -14.06 2.56 -9.76
N VAL A 37 -14.76 2.09 -8.77
CA VAL A 37 -15.52 2.96 -7.86
C VAL A 37 -14.57 3.39 -6.75
N SER A 38 -14.55 4.68 -6.45
CA SER A 38 -13.62 5.25 -5.47
C SER A 38 -14.37 6.06 -4.43
N GLU A 39 -14.01 5.89 -3.17
CA GLU A 39 -14.44 6.70 -2.05
C GLU A 39 -13.25 7.37 -1.39
N SER A 40 -13.50 8.47 -0.66
CA SER A 40 -12.43 9.25 -0.01
C SER A 40 -12.90 9.77 1.33
N GLU A 41 -12.06 9.63 2.35
CA GLU A 41 -12.25 10.17 3.69
C GLU A 41 -11.03 10.97 4.16
N LEU A 42 -11.25 11.85 5.17
CA LEU A 42 -10.18 12.57 5.84
C LEU A 42 -9.66 11.71 6.99
N MET A 43 -8.49 11.14 6.83
CA MET A 43 -7.84 10.23 7.78
C MET A 43 -6.33 10.45 7.74
N LEU A 44 -5.61 10.08 8.77
CA LEU A 44 -4.14 10.22 8.84
C LEU A 44 -3.66 11.66 8.56
N GLY A 45 -4.48 12.66 8.88
CA GLY A 45 -4.20 14.07 8.59
C GLY A 45 -4.24 14.45 7.10
N THR A 46 -4.77 13.60 6.24
CA THR A 46 -4.85 13.81 4.78
C THR A 46 -6.12 13.23 4.17
N VAL A 47 -6.28 13.34 2.85
CA VAL A 47 -7.35 12.68 2.11
C VAL A 47 -6.90 11.27 1.72
N CYS A 48 -7.50 10.25 2.32
CA CYS A 48 -7.35 8.86 1.92
C CYS A 48 -8.39 8.49 0.87
N ARG A 49 -7.95 7.91 -0.24
CA ARG A 49 -8.83 7.42 -1.31
C ARG A 49 -8.64 5.94 -1.51
N ILE A 50 -9.75 5.20 -1.52
CA ILE A 50 -9.80 3.77 -1.83
C ILE A 50 -10.50 3.58 -3.16
N SER A 51 -9.98 2.71 -4.02
CA SER A 51 -10.56 2.38 -5.32
C SER A 51 -10.73 0.86 -5.43
N LEU A 52 -11.95 0.41 -5.67
CA LEU A 52 -12.28 -1.00 -5.89
C LEU A 52 -12.52 -1.24 -7.38
N TYR A 53 -11.88 -2.25 -7.93
CA TYR A 53 -11.97 -2.65 -9.35
C TYR A 53 -12.92 -3.82 -9.56
N ASP A 54 -13.15 -4.62 -8.53
CA ASP A 54 -14.08 -5.75 -8.50
C ASP A 54 -14.70 -5.87 -7.10
N ASN A 55 -15.74 -6.70 -6.96
CA ASN A 55 -16.45 -6.93 -5.70
C ASN A 55 -16.84 -5.62 -4.98
N ILE A 56 -17.30 -4.63 -5.75
CA ILE A 56 -17.62 -3.30 -5.25
C ILE A 56 -18.82 -3.40 -4.32
N SER A 57 -18.60 -3.05 -3.05
CA SER A 57 -19.65 -2.97 -2.05
C SER A 57 -19.35 -1.87 -1.03
N GLU A 58 -20.38 -1.31 -0.42
CA GLU A 58 -20.28 -0.33 0.65
C GLU A 58 -19.52 -0.93 1.85
N GLU A 59 -19.82 -2.19 2.20
CA GLU A 59 -19.16 -2.89 3.30
C GLU A 59 -17.65 -3.04 3.08
N ALA A 60 -17.18 -3.14 1.83
CA ALA A 60 -15.75 -3.23 1.55
C ALA A 60 -15.05 -1.89 1.77
N PHE A 61 -15.67 -0.76 1.41
CA PHE A 61 -15.17 0.57 1.73
C PHE A 61 -15.18 0.80 3.24
N ASP A 62 -16.29 0.55 3.91
CA ASP A 62 -16.44 0.70 5.36
C ASP A 62 -15.36 -0.10 6.11
N ALA A 63 -15.16 -1.37 5.74
CA ALA A 63 -14.15 -2.20 6.37
C ALA A 63 -12.72 -1.69 6.15
N ALA A 64 -12.43 -1.16 4.97
CA ALA A 64 -11.11 -0.61 4.66
C ALA A 64 -10.85 0.71 5.41
N PHE A 65 -11.82 1.63 5.45
CA PHE A 65 -11.70 2.88 6.21
C PHE A 65 -11.65 2.62 7.72
N ALA A 66 -12.47 1.70 8.25
CA ALA A 66 -12.41 1.30 9.65
C ALA A 66 -11.03 0.75 10.03
N ARG A 67 -10.38 -0.01 9.13
CA ARG A 67 -9.03 -0.51 9.37
C ARG A 67 -7.98 0.59 9.39
N ILE A 68 -8.12 1.61 8.53
CA ILE A 68 -7.23 2.78 8.55
C ILE A 68 -7.40 3.56 9.84
N ASP A 69 -8.65 3.77 10.30
CA ASP A 69 -8.94 4.44 11.57
C ASP A 69 -8.33 3.69 12.76
N GLU A 70 -8.47 2.37 12.81
CA GLU A 70 -7.85 1.53 13.85
C GLU A 70 -6.34 1.74 13.92
N ILE A 71 -5.64 1.72 12.78
CA ILE A 71 -4.20 1.97 12.70
C ILE A 71 -3.87 3.41 13.15
N GLU A 72 -4.68 4.40 12.79
CA GLU A 72 -4.49 5.79 13.23
C GLU A 72 -4.62 5.91 14.74
N GLN A 73 -5.63 5.30 15.35
CA GLN A 73 -5.82 5.28 16.80
C GLN A 73 -4.66 4.62 17.54
N GLU A 74 -4.06 3.60 16.95
CA GLU A 74 -2.91 2.89 17.55
C GLU A 74 -1.59 3.65 17.40
N MET A 75 -1.34 4.28 16.25
CA MET A 75 0.01 4.71 15.86
C MET A 75 0.19 6.22 15.67
N SER A 76 -0.87 7.02 15.68
CA SER A 76 -0.74 8.45 15.46
C SER A 76 -0.03 9.13 16.65
N VAL A 77 1.03 9.88 16.35
CA VAL A 77 1.72 10.75 17.36
C VAL A 77 0.88 11.95 17.78
N ASN A 78 -0.21 12.25 17.07
CA ASN A 78 -1.14 13.33 17.39
C ASN A 78 -2.29 12.88 18.31
N ILE A 79 -2.40 11.58 18.57
CA ILE A 79 -3.38 10.99 19.50
C ILE A 79 -2.64 10.65 20.79
N GLU A 80 -2.94 11.35 21.87
CA GLU A 80 -2.25 11.23 23.15
C GLU A 80 -2.33 9.81 23.73
N THR A 81 -3.45 9.11 23.48
CA THR A 81 -3.70 7.76 23.98
C THR A 81 -3.16 6.66 23.07
N SER A 82 -2.58 6.99 21.92
CA SER A 82 -2.03 6.01 20.99
C SER A 82 -0.87 5.21 21.60
N GLU A 83 -0.59 4.05 21.04
CA GLU A 83 0.51 3.22 21.49
C GLU A 83 1.87 3.88 21.26
N ILE A 84 2.05 4.54 20.11
CA ILE A 84 3.28 5.28 19.81
C ILE A 84 3.46 6.47 20.73
N SER A 85 2.40 7.18 21.09
CA SER A 85 2.48 8.28 22.08
C SER A 85 2.92 7.76 23.46
N ARG A 86 2.37 6.62 23.90
CA ARG A 86 2.78 5.97 25.16
C ARG A 86 4.23 5.47 25.12
N ILE A 87 4.68 4.93 23.99
CA ILE A 87 6.09 4.55 23.80
C ILE A 87 6.99 5.77 23.91
N ASN A 88 6.64 6.88 23.24
CA ASN A 88 7.41 8.11 23.29
C ASN A 88 7.45 8.72 24.69
N GLU A 89 6.35 8.67 25.45
CA GLU A 89 6.29 9.14 26.85
C GLU A 89 7.17 8.31 27.77
N ALA A 90 7.23 6.99 27.53
CA ALA A 90 8.06 6.07 28.33
C ALA A 90 9.55 6.10 27.92
N ALA A 91 9.94 6.86 26.89
CA ALA A 91 11.32 6.90 26.42
C ALA A 91 12.29 7.31 27.54
N GLY A 92 13.40 6.58 27.66
CA GLY A 92 14.37 6.75 28.74
C GLY A 92 13.98 6.11 30.07
N SER A 93 12.83 5.44 30.17
CA SER A 93 12.45 4.60 31.31
C SER A 93 12.74 3.13 30.99
N ASP A 94 12.96 2.33 32.05
CA ASP A 94 13.09 0.86 31.92
C ASP A 94 11.73 0.14 31.92
N THR A 95 10.63 0.88 31.68
CA THR A 95 9.25 0.34 31.75
C THR A 95 8.80 -0.16 30.37
N PRO A 96 8.58 -1.47 30.18
CA PRO A 96 8.06 -1.99 28.93
C PRO A 96 6.63 -1.52 28.68
N ILE A 97 6.31 -1.15 27.43
CA ILE A 97 4.96 -0.81 26.99
C ILE A 97 4.38 -1.99 26.21
N THR A 98 3.21 -2.47 26.62
CA THR A 98 2.47 -3.48 25.85
C THR A 98 1.76 -2.80 24.69
N VAL A 99 1.92 -3.35 23.50
CA VAL A 99 1.37 -2.83 22.24
C VAL A 99 0.65 -3.94 21.46
N THR A 100 -0.15 -3.55 20.49
CA THR A 100 -0.77 -4.46 19.52
C THR A 100 0.27 -5.11 18.61
N GLN A 101 -0.13 -6.15 17.90
CA GLN A 101 0.73 -6.81 16.91
C GLN A 101 1.09 -5.88 15.76
N ASP A 102 0.19 -4.97 15.38
CA ASP A 102 0.42 -4.01 14.30
C ASP A 102 1.52 -3.02 14.66
N THR A 103 1.40 -2.37 15.82
CA THR A 103 2.45 -1.46 16.32
C THR A 103 3.78 -2.19 16.50
N PHE A 104 3.77 -3.41 17.05
CA PHE A 104 4.98 -4.22 17.19
C PHE A 104 5.64 -4.46 15.83
N THR A 105 4.86 -4.88 14.84
CA THR A 105 5.37 -5.17 13.48
C THR A 105 5.99 -3.94 12.82
N VAL A 106 5.36 -2.76 12.97
CA VAL A 106 5.89 -1.52 12.40
C VAL A 106 7.18 -1.10 13.10
N VAL A 107 7.25 -1.17 14.43
CA VAL A 107 8.45 -0.83 15.19
C VAL A 107 9.60 -1.80 14.89
N GLU A 108 9.33 -3.11 14.89
CA GLU A 108 10.32 -4.14 14.54
C GLU A 108 10.89 -3.89 13.13
N LYS A 109 10.01 -3.62 12.15
CA LYS A 109 10.42 -3.35 10.77
C LYS A 109 11.22 -2.05 10.65
N SER A 110 10.86 -1.03 11.41
CA SER A 110 11.60 0.23 11.47
C SER A 110 13.03 0.02 11.99
N LEU A 111 13.21 -0.77 13.02
CA LEU A 111 14.54 -1.10 13.55
C LEU A 111 15.37 -1.95 12.57
N GLU A 112 14.73 -2.88 11.87
CA GLU A 112 15.38 -3.66 10.81
C GLU A 112 15.92 -2.74 9.69
N ILE A 113 15.10 -1.79 9.22
CA ILE A 113 15.49 -0.82 8.19
C ILE A 113 16.60 0.11 8.71
N ALA A 114 16.54 0.54 9.97
CA ALA A 114 17.59 1.34 10.58
C ALA A 114 18.95 0.62 10.53
N GLN A 115 18.96 -0.67 10.87
CA GLN A 115 20.17 -1.51 10.80
C GLN A 115 20.66 -1.70 9.36
N GLN A 116 19.74 -2.00 8.41
CA GLN A 116 20.10 -2.21 7.00
C GLN A 116 20.62 -0.96 6.31
N SER A 117 20.16 0.22 6.74
CA SER A 117 20.59 1.52 6.21
C SER A 117 21.85 2.09 6.88
N ASP A 118 22.46 1.36 7.80
CA ASP A 118 23.60 1.82 8.61
C ASP A 118 23.29 3.15 9.33
N GLY A 119 22.05 3.28 9.85
CA GLY A 119 21.61 4.47 10.59
C GLY A 119 21.18 5.67 9.72
N ILE A 120 21.12 5.53 8.39
CA ILE A 120 20.61 6.62 7.52
C ILE A 120 19.11 6.82 7.78
N PHE A 121 18.36 5.75 7.96
CA PHE A 121 17.00 5.80 8.48
C PHE A 121 17.05 5.58 9.99
N ASP A 122 16.51 6.52 10.76
CA ASP A 122 16.45 6.44 12.21
C ASP A 122 15.00 6.71 12.69
N PRO A 123 14.30 5.68 13.21
CA PRO A 123 12.94 5.86 13.71
C PRO A 123 12.88 6.64 15.04
N THR A 124 14.01 6.94 15.67
CA THR A 124 14.05 7.58 16.99
C THR A 124 14.15 9.12 16.93
N ILE A 125 14.26 9.71 15.74
CA ILE A 125 14.42 11.15 15.53
C ILE A 125 13.19 12.01 15.88
N GLY A 126 12.20 11.47 16.56
CA GLY A 126 10.94 12.17 16.88
C GLY A 126 11.15 13.52 17.60
N THR A 127 12.18 13.63 18.44
CA THR A 127 12.54 14.90 19.09
C THR A 127 12.98 15.96 18.08
N LEU A 128 13.83 15.58 17.12
CA LEU A 128 14.24 16.48 16.04
C LEU A 128 13.04 16.90 15.18
N VAL A 129 12.21 15.96 14.75
CA VAL A 129 11.01 16.27 13.95
C VAL A 129 10.13 17.31 14.63
N ARG A 130 9.89 17.17 15.95
CA ARG A 130 9.11 18.14 16.72
C ARG A 130 9.77 19.52 16.79
N MET A 131 11.10 19.60 16.86
CA MET A 131 11.83 20.87 16.90
C MET A 131 11.66 21.70 15.64
N TRP A 132 11.55 21.05 14.48
CA TRP A 132 11.27 21.74 13.21
C TRP A 132 9.81 22.19 13.08
N GLY A 133 8.88 21.51 13.75
CA GLY A 133 7.45 21.85 13.72
C GLY A 133 6.84 21.85 12.32
N ILE A 134 7.35 21.04 11.39
CA ILE A 134 6.90 21.01 9.99
C ILE A 134 5.40 20.69 9.94
N GLY A 135 4.64 21.56 9.26
CA GLY A 135 3.18 21.41 9.15
C GLY A 135 2.39 22.08 10.28
N SER A 136 3.05 22.75 11.24
CA SER A 136 2.41 23.57 12.28
C SER A 136 2.66 25.07 12.08
N ASP A 137 1.92 25.91 12.81
CA ASP A 137 2.12 27.35 12.81
C ASP A 137 3.46 27.76 13.44
N ASP A 138 4.10 26.87 14.20
CA ASP A 138 5.38 27.04 14.87
C ASP A 138 6.58 26.53 14.09
N ALA A 139 6.40 26.23 12.80
CA ALA A 139 7.47 25.73 11.93
C ALA A 139 8.68 26.69 11.91
N ARG A 140 9.86 26.17 12.24
CA ARG A 140 11.09 26.96 12.34
C ARG A 140 12.34 26.12 12.02
N ILE A 141 13.45 26.77 11.83
CA ILE A 141 14.76 26.10 11.79
C ILE A 141 15.32 26.14 13.23
N PRO A 142 15.57 24.97 13.88
CA PRO A 142 16.21 24.92 15.18
C PRO A 142 17.66 25.44 15.13
N SER A 143 18.16 25.91 16.26
CA SER A 143 19.58 26.27 16.40
C SER A 143 20.47 25.03 16.41
N GLU A 144 21.77 25.22 16.16
CA GLU A 144 22.76 24.13 16.21
C GLU A 144 22.82 23.45 17.60
N ASP A 145 22.66 24.22 18.68
CA ASP A 145 22.65 23.71 20.05
C ASP A 145 21.39 22.84 20.33
N GLU A 146 20.23 23.24 19.81
CA GLU A 146 18.98 22.47 19.91
C GLU A 146 19.08 21.15 19.13
N ILE A 147 19.67 21.20 17.93
CA ILE A 147 19.91 20.01 17.13
C ILE A 147 20.87 19.05 17.85
N ALA A 148 21.97 19.56 18.38
CA ALA A 148 22.94 18.75 19.15
C ALA A 148 22.29 18.12 20.38
N TYR A 149 21.42 18.84 21.08
CA TYR A 149 20.63 18.29 22.18
C TYR A 149 19.66 17.19 21.74
N GLY A 150 18.99 17.37 20.60
CA GLY A 150 18.05 16.38 20.06
C GLY A 150 18.70 15.10 19.56
N LEU A 151 20.03 15.12 19.33
CA LEU A 151 20.84 13.97 18.90
C LEU A 151 21.55 13.28 20.07
N SER A 152 21.46 13.76 21.29
CA SER A 152 22.12 13.19 22.47
C SER A 152 21.21 12.22 23.21
#